data_1a85130620bb65ee9fe0fb8f24be43d4
#
_entry.id   1a85130620bb65ee9fe0fb8f24be43d4
#
_cell.length_a   1.000
_cell.length_b   1.000
_cell.length_c   1.000
_cell.angle_alpha   90.00
_cell.angle_beta   90.00
_cell.angle_gamma   90.00
#
_symmetry.space_group_name_H-M   'P 1'
#
loop_
_entity.id
_entity.type
_entity.pdbx_description
1 polymer ?
#
loop_
_entity_poly.entity_id
_entity_poly.type
_entity_poly.pdbx_seq_one_letter_code
_entity_poly.pdbx_strand_id
1 'polypeptide(L)'
;VGRVAGKVALISGAARGQGRSHARLLAAEGADIIAVDICEDIETNEYPLARPEDLDETARLVEKEGQRAHTEIADVRDRAALAAAIDRGVAEFGQLDIVVANAGICPMTAGLPPQAFVDAVDVDLLGVMNLIHASIKHLHAGASIIATGSVAAFMATAVNTAGMDGGPGGAGYAFAKQVVAHYVNDLARTLAPEQIRVNAIHPTNCNTDMLHSPPMYKAFRPDLQNPTREEAEVVFPMIQGFPIPYVEPEDISEAVLFLASDAARYVTGQQLRVDAGGFLKIKPWSGP
;
A
#
# COMPACT_ATOMS: atom_id res chain seq x y z
N VAL A 1 14.63 14.54 -18.66
CA VAL A 1 14.10 13.18 -18.88
C VAL A 1 13.74 12.65 -17.51
N GLY A 2 12.49 12.21 -17.32
CA GLY A 2 12.01 11.69 -16.04
C GLY A 2 12.73 10.41 -15.62
N ARG A 3 12.74 10.14 -14.31
CA ARG A 3 13.45 8.99 -13.68
C ARG A 3 12.95 7.62 -14.12
N VAL A 4 11.71 7.54 -14.64
CA VAL A 4 11.07 6.32 -15.15
C VAL A 4 10.48 6.52 -16.54
N ALA A 5 11.08 7.43 -17.32
CA ALA A 5 10.62 7.76 -18.66
C ALA A 5 10.58 6.53 -19.59
N GLY A 6 9.45 6.34 -20.27
CA GLY A 6 9.21 5.23 -21.21
C GLY A 6 8.93 3.88 -20.52
N LYS A 7 8.83 3.83 -19.18
CA LYS A 7 8.41 2.64 -18.44
C LYS A 7 6.89 2.54 -18.33
N VAL A 8 6.39 1.34 -18.04
CA VAL A 8 4.98 1.07 -17.75
C VAL A 8 4.88 0.57 -16.31
N ALA A 9 4.02 1.21 -15.51
CA ALA A 9 3.79 0.87 -14.11
C ALA A 9 2.37 0.36 -13.87
N LEU A 10 2.24 -0.83 -13.29
CA LEU A 10 1.00 -1.39 -12.78
C LEU A 10 0.86 -1.05 -11.29
N ILE A 11 -0.30 -0.49 -10.90
CA ILE A 11 -0.58 -0.09 -9.53
C ILE A 11 -1.95 -0.64 -9.12
N SER A 12 -2.02 -1.39 -8.01
CA SER A 12 -3.29 -1.78 -7.38
C SER A 12 -3.69 -0.80 -6.27
N GLY A 13 -5.01 -0.66 -6.03
CA GLY A 13 -5.53 0.35 -5.12
C GLY A 13 -5.23 1.77 -5.64
N ALA A 14 -5.34 1.96 -6.95
CA ALA A 14 -4.89 3.15 -7.65
C ALA A 14 -5.90 4.31 -7.64
N ALA A 15 -7.14 4.05 -7.25
CA ALA A 15 -8.22 5.03 -7.38
C ALA A 15 -8.09 6.22 -6.42
N ARG A 16 -7.38 6.07 -5.28
CA ARG A 16 -7.23 7.14 -4.29
C ARG A 16 -5.98 6.98 -3.41
N GLY A 17 -5.78 7.90 -2.47
CA GLY A 17 -4.74 7.84 -1.43
C GLY A 17 -3.34 7.65 -2.01
N GLN A 18 -2.58 6.71 -1.43
CA GLN A 18 -1.21 6.42 -1.86
C GLN A 18 -1.16 5.97 -3.32
N GLY A 19 -2.06 5.06 -3.76
CA GLY A 19 -2.05 4.55 -5.13
C GLY A 19 -2.23 5.62 -6.19
N ARG A 20 -3.15 6.58 -5.99
CA ARG A 20 -3.31 7.76 -6.85
C ARG A 20 -2.07 8.65 -6.85
N SER A 21 -1.47 8.85 -5.69
CA SER A 21 -0.23 9.63 -5.56
C SER A 21 0.94 8.96 -6.30
N HIS A 22 1.06 7.63 -6.19
CA HIS A 22 2.07 6.86 -6.94
C HIS A 22 1.86 6.99 -8.45
N ALA A 23 0.60 6.82 -8.93
CA ALA A 23 0.25 6.93 -10.34
C ALA A 23 0.64 8.31 -10.89
N ARG A 24 0.25 9.39 -10.19
CA ARG A 24 0.57 10.75 -10.60
C ARG A 24 2.07 11.02 -10.62
N LEU A 25 2.82 10.65 -9.57
CA LEU A 25 4.25 10.92 -9.51
C LEU A 25 5.05 10.12 -10.54
N LEU A 26 4.72 8.84 -10.73
CA LEU A 26 5.36 8.02 -11.75
C LEU A 26 5.05 8.54 -13.17
N ALA A 27 3.83 9.04 -13.41
CA ALA A 27 3.48 9.69 -14.66
C ALA A 27 4.25 11.01 -14.86
N ALA A 28 4.35 11.86 -13.86
CA ALA A 28 5.15 13.09 -13.92
C ALA A 28 6.64 12.81 -14.23
N GLU A 29 7.13 11.62 -13.88
CA GLU A 29 8.48 11.13 -14.17
C GLU A 29 8.55 10.25 -15.42
N GLY A 30 7.48 10.24 -16.23
CA GLY A 30 7.47 9.73 -17.60
C GLY A 30 7.01 8.28 -17.78
N ALA A 31 6.35 7.67 -16.80
CA ALA A 31 5.79 6.33 -16.93
C ALA A 31 4.33 6.35 -17.39
N ASP A 32 3.94 5.44 -18.28
CA ASP A 32 2.54 5.09 -18.54
C ASP A 32 2.00 4.23 -17.38
N ILE A 33 0.71 4.32 -17.07
CA ILE A 33 0.11 3.73 -15.87
C ILE A 33 -1.00 2.74 -16.23
N ILE A 34 -0.91 1.53 -15.68
CA ILE A 34 -2.01 0.56 -15.57
C ILE A 34 -2.54 0.69 -14.13
N ALA A 35 -3.72 1.27 -13.99
CA ALA A 35 -4.35 1.55 -12.70
C ALA A 35 -5.48 0.55 -12.43
N VAL A 36 -5.37 -0.23 -11.35
CA VAL A 36 -6.35 -1.25 -10.97
C VAL A 36 -6.91 -0.90 -9.60
N ASP A 37 -8.24 -0.95 -9.45
CA ASP A 37 -8.93 -0.79 -8.17
C ASP A 37 -10.21 -1.64 -8.14
N ILE A 38 -10.68 -2.00 -6.94
CA ILE A 38 -11.94 -2.74 -6.79
C ILE A 38 -13.15 -1.84 -7.05
N CYS A 39 -13.08 -0.55 -6.70
CA CYS A 39 -14.13 0.45 -6.80
C CYS A 39 -15.46 0.04 -6.14
N GLU A 40 -15.41 -0.79 -5.12
CA GLU A 40 -16.57 -1.33 -4.40
C GLU A 40 -16.24 -1.50 -2.92
N ASP A 41 -17.27 -1.38 -2.05
CA ASP A 41 -17.07 -1.60 -0.61
C ASP A 41 -16.91 -3.08 -0.28
N ILE A 42 -16.10 -3.37 0.74
CA ILE A 42 -15.97 -4.68 1.37
C ILE A 42 -16.76 -4.61 2.68
N GLU A 43 -17.67 -5.56 2.90
CA GLU A 43 -18.66 -5.53 4.00
C GLU A 43 -18.03 -5.32 5.39
N THR A 44 -16.87 -5.90 5.63
CA THR A 44 -16.18 -5.79 6.92
C THR A 44 -15.31 -4.55 7.06
N ASN A 45 -15.17 -3.76 6.00
CA ASN A 45 -14.42 -2.50 6.03
C ASN A 45 -15.38 -1.34 6.31
N GLU A 46 -15.17 -0.66 7.42
CA GLU A 46 -16.14 0.30 7.98
C GLU A 46 -16.02 1.73 7.45
N TYR A 47 -15.08 1.97 6.55
CA TYR A 47 -14.99 3.25 5.82
C TYR A 47 -15.20 3.00 4.33
N PRO A 48 -15.87 3.94 3.61
CA PRO A 48 -16.16 3.76 2.19
C PRO A 48 -14.87 3.54 1.40
N LEU A 49 -14.86 2.58 0.48
CA LEU A 49 -13.79 2.40 -0.50
C LEU A 49 -14.02 3.31 -1.71
N ALA A 50 -13.06 3.30 -2.64
CA ALA A 50 -13.11 4.10 -3.85
C ALA A 50 -14.31 3.72 -4.75
N ARG A 51 -14.68 4.62 -5.66
CA ARG A 51 -15.69 4.44 -6.68
C ARG A 51 -15.08 4.54 -8.08
N PRO A 52 -15.79 4.11 -9.13
CA PRO A 52 -15.29 4.22 -10.50
C PRO A 52 -14.81 5.64 -10.86
N GLU A 53 -15.53 6.66 -10.40
CA GLU A 53 -15.21 8.08 -10.65
C GLU A 53 -13.84 8.46 -10.01
N ASP A 54 -13.46 7.81 -8.92
CA ASP A 54 -12.15 8.02 -8.30
C ASP A 54 -11.03 7.46 -9.16
N LEU A 55 -11.26 6.33 -9.81
CA LEU A 55 -10.31 5.71 -10.73
C LEU A 55 -10.18 6.54 -12.02
N ASP A 56 -11.30 7.06 -12.53
CA ASP A 56 -11.33 7.99 -13.67
C ASP A 56 -10.53 9.27 -13.36
N GLU A 57 -10.67 9.81 -12.14
CA GLU A 57 -9.87 10.97 -11.72
C GLU A 57 -8.37 10.64 -11.68
N THR A 58 -7.98 9.45 -11.28
CA THR A 58 -6.57 9.03 -11.32
C THR A 58 -6.07 9.00 -12.76
N ALA A 59 -6.84 8.44 -13.70
CA ALA A 59 -6.49 8.45 -15.12
C ALA A 59 -6.32 9.87 -15.66
N ARG A 60 -7.28 10.76 -15.36
CA ARG A 60 -7.21 12.18 -15.77
C ARG A 60 -5.95 12.89 -15.21
N LEU A 61 -5.54 12.57 -13.99
CA LEU A 61 -4.33 13.13 -13.40
C LEU A 61 -3.06 12.62 -14.09
N VAL A 62 -3.01 11.35 -14.47
CA VAL A 62 -1.91 10.75 -15.26
C VAL A 62 -1.83 11.41 -16.63
N GLU A 63 -2.96 11.56 -17.33
CA GLU A 63 -3.03 12.20 -18.65
C GLU A 63 -2.60 13.68 -18.60
N LYS A 64 -2.89 14.38 -17.50
CA LYS A 64 -2.44 15.76 -17.29
C LYS A 64 -0.91 15.88 -17.20
N GLU A 65 -0.23 14.83 -16.73
CA GLU A 65 1.25 14.75 -16.74
C GLU A 65 1.82 14.36 -18.12
N GLY A 66 0.95 14.15 -19.13
CA GLY A 66 1.34 13.83 -20.51
C GLY A 66 1.60 12.34 -20.76
N GLN A 67 1.18 11.47 -19.88
CA GLN A 67 1.32 10.02 -19.99
C GLN A 67 -0.02 9.34 -20.26
N ARG A 68 -0.01 8.06 -20.66
CA ARG A 68 -1.22 7.27 -20.89
C ARG A 68 -1.65 6.55 -19.62
N ALA A 69 -2.95 6.42 -19.41
CA ALA A 69 -3.56 5.64 -18.35
C ALA A 69 -4.47 4.55 -18.93
N HIS A 70 -4.28 3.31 -18.49
CA HIS A 70 -5.23 2.21 -18.67
C HIS A 70 -5.85 1.88 -17.32
N THR A 71 -7.18 1.94 -17.22
CA THR A 71 -7.90 1.69 -15.96
C THR A 71 -8.65 0.36 -16.02
N GLU A 72 -8.62 -0.39 -14.94
CA GLU A 72 -9.35 -1.66 -14.78
C GLU A 72 -10.03 -1.74 -13.41
N ILE A 73 -11.30 -2.06 -13.41
CA ILE A 73 -12.00 -2.41 -12.16
C ILE A 73 -11.83 -3.90 -11.93
N ALA A 74 -11.04 -4.25 -10.91
CA ALA A 74 -10.81 -5.64 -10.53
C ALA A 74 -10.46 -5.77 -9.05
N ASP A 75 -11.01 -6.80 -8.41
CA ASP A 75 -10.69 -7.17 -7.03
C ASP A 75 -9.39 -8.00 -7.01
N VAL A 76 -8.43 -7.57 -6.21
CA VAL A 76 -7.15 -8.30 -6.03
C VAL A 76 -7.33 -9.70 -5.44
N ARG A 77 -8.48 -9.98 -4.82
CA ARG A 77 -8.86 -11.30 -4.29
C ARG A 77 -9.28 -12.26 -5.42
N ASP A 78 -9.85 -11.74 -6.51
CA ASP A 78 -10.20 -12.53 -7.70
C ASP A 78 -9.00 -12.66 -8.64
N ARG A 79 -8.25 -13.74 -8.45
CA ARG A 79 -7.03 -14.02 -9.21
C ARG A 79 -7.25 -14.07 -10.72
N ALA A 80 -8.39 -14.58 -11.18
CA ALA A 80 -8.65 -14.74 -12.61
C ALA A 80 -9.02 -13.39 -13.26
N ALA A 81 -9.92 -12.64 -12.63
CA ALA A 81 -10.30 -11.30 -13.08
C ALA A 81 -9.11 -10.35 -13.07
N LEU A 82 -8.29 -10.38 -12.00
CA LEU A 82 -7.09 -9.57 -11.88
C LEU A 82 -6.06 -9.90 -12.97
N ALA A 83 -5.80 -11.18 -13.24
CA ALA A 83 -4.87 -11.58 -14.28
C ALA A 83 -5.34 -11.13 -15.67
N ALA A 84 -6.64 -11.24 -15.97
CA ALA A 84 -7.21 -10.76 -17.22
C ALA A 84 -7.11 -9.23 -17.37
N ALA A 85 -7.32 -8.49 -16.27
CA ALA A 85 -7.16 -7.03 -16.24
C ALA A 85 -5.70 -6.61 -16.55
N ILE A 86 -4.73 -7.28 -15.91
CA ILE A 86 -3.30 -7.04 -16.16
C ILE A 86 -2.94 -7.35 -17.61
N ASP A 87 -3.42 -8.47 -18.16
CA ASP A 87 -3.14 -8.88 -19.54
C ASP A 87 -3.65 -7.83 -20.55
N ARG A 88 -4.83 -7.22 -20.30
CA ARG A 88 -5.36 -6.14 -21.15
C ARG A 88 -4.49 -4.88 -21.09
N GLY A 89 -4.13 -4.44 -19.88
CA GLY A 89 -3.28 -3.25 -19.73
C GLY A 89 -1.90 -3.44 -20.36
N VAL A 90 -1.28 -4.61 -20.17
CA VAL A 90 0.01 -4.92 -20.79
C VAL A 90 -0.11 -5.02 -22.31
N ALA A 91 -1.20 -5.59 -22.83
CA ALA A 91 -1.42 -5.66 -24.28
C ALA A 91 -1.54 -4.25 -24.91
N GLU A 92 -2.09 -3.27 -24.20
CA GLU A 92 -2.20 -1.89 -24.67
C GLU A 92 -0.85 -1.18 -24.74
N PHE A 93 0.01 -1.38 -23.74
CA PHE A 93 1.29 -0.66 -23.66
C PHE A 93 2.49 -1.46 -24.22
N GLY A 94 2.35 -2.78 -24.36
CA GLY A 94 3.36 -3.67 -24.93
C GLY A 94 4.47 -4.11 -23.97
N GLN A 95 4.49 -3.63 -22.73
CA GLN A 95 5.51 -3.97 -21.72
C GLN A 95 4.99 -3.77 -20.31
N LEU A 96 5.75 -4.28 -19.30
CA LEU A 96 5.54 -4.03 -17.90
C LEU A 96 6.88 -3.96 -17.17
N ASP A 97 7.20 -2.83 -16.57
CA ASP A 97 8.49 -2.56 -15.95
C ASP A 97 8.41 -2.44 -14.42
N ILE A 98 7.28 -1.93 -13.93
CA ILE A 98 7.10 -1.58 -12.52
C ILE A 98 5.78 -2.17 -12.04
N VAL A 99 5.81 -2.86 -10.90
CA VAL A 99 4.61 -3.37 -10.21
C VAL A 99 4.56 -2.79 -8.81
N VAL A 100 3.49 -2.07 -8.50
CA VAL A 100 3.23 -1.52 -7.15
C VAL A 100 2.01 -2.22 -6.57
N ALA A 101 2.25 -3.22 -5.72
CA ALA A 101 1.22 -3.95 -4.98
C ALA A 101 0.82 -3.12 -3.75
N ASN A 102 -0.15 -2.22 -3.94
CA ASN A 102 -0.51 -1.21 -2.95
C ASN A 102 -1.92 -1.37 -2.37
N ALA A 103 -2.85 -2.05 -3.05
CA ALA A 103 -4.20 -2.28 -2.53
C ALA A 103 -4.17 -2.84 -1.09
N GLY A 104 -5.03 -2.30 -0.23
CA GLY A 104 -5.11 -2.72 1.16
C GLY A 104 -6.30 -2.11 1.89
N ILE A 105 -6.77 -2.80 2.94
CA ILE A 105 -7.83 -2.36 3.85
C ILE A 105 -7.34 -2.49 5.29
N CYS A 106 -7.92 -1.71 6.20
CA CYS A 106 -7.59 -1.79 7.62
C CYS A 106 -8.85 -1.67 8.48
N PRO A 107 -9.67 -2.73 8.61
CA PRO A 107 -10.84 -2.73 9.47
C PRO A 107 -10.41 -2.71 10.94
N MET A 108 -10.73 -1.64 11.70
CA MET A 108 -10.12 -1.35 13.01
C MET A 108 -11.12 -1.34 14.17
N THR A 109 -12.24 -2.04 14.08
CA THR A 109 -13.22 -2.08 15.18
C THR A 109 -13.20 -3.41 15.91
N ALA A 110 -13.15 -3.36 17.23
CA ALA A 110 -13.13 -4.53 18.11
C ALA A 110 -14.34 -5.46 17.96
N GLY A 111 -15.51 -4.90 17.61
CA GLY A 111 -16.77 -5.64 17.48
C GLY A 111 -17.01 -6.31 16.12
N LEU A 112 -16.07 -6.22 15.19
CA LEU A 112 -16.21 -6.86 13.87
C LEU A 112 -16.24 -8.38 13.97
N PRO A 113 -16.92 -9.07 13.03
CA PRO A 113 -16.91 -10.52 12.97
C PRO A 113 -15.52 -11.06 12.62
N PRO A 114 -15.21 -12.35 12.92
CA PRO A 114 -13.95 -12.98 12.51
C PRO A 114 -13.66 -12.89 11.00
N GLN A 115 -14.69 -12.71 10.17
CA GLN A 115 -14.53 -12.48 8.73
C GLN A 115 -13.65 -11.27 8.42
N ALA A 116 -13.65 -10.24 9.25
CA ALA A 116 -12.78 -9.07 9.07
C ALA A 116 -11.28 -9.42 9.07
N PHE A 117 -10.88 -10.44 9.85
CA PHE A 117 -9.51 -10.97 9.79
C PHE A 117 -9.23 -11.60 8.42
N VAL A 118 -10.16 -12.42 7.94
CA VAL A 118 -10.02 -13.12 6.65
C VAL A 118 -9.95 -12.11 5.51
N ASP A 119 -10.86 -11.13 5.48
CA ASP A 119 -10.90 -10.11 4.41
C ASP A 119 -9.62 -9.25 4.41
N ALA A 120 -9.10 -8.88 5.58
CA ALA A 120 -7.82 -8.18 5.66
C ALA A 120 -6.66 -9.03 5.12
N VAL A 121 -6.60 -10.33 5.45
CA VAL A 121 -5.58 -11.24 4.91
C VAL A 121 -5.76 -11.46 3.40
N ASP A 122 -6.98 -11.62 2.93
CA ASP A 122 -7.27 -11.84 1.51
C ASP A 122 -6.87 -10.63 0.65
N VAL A 123 -7.10 -9.40 1.13
CA VAL A 123 -6.69 -8.19 0.41
C VAL A 123 -5.20 -7.89 0.59
N ASP A 124 -4.74 -7.79 1.85
CA ASP A 124 -3.42 -7.22 2.18
C ASP A 124 -2.26 -8.21 2.02
N LEU A 125 -2.53 -9.52 1.94
CA LEU A 125 -1.54 -10.56 1.68
C LEU A 125 -1.81 -11.28 0.35
N LEU A 126 -2.96 -11.97 0.24
CA LEU A 126 -3.24 -12.77 -0.96
C LEU A 126 -3.41 -11.87 -2.19
N GLY A 127 -4.02 -10.69 -2.04
CA GLY A 127 -4.13 -9.68 -3.10
C GLY A 127 -2.76 -9.21 -3.60
N VAL A 128 -1.82 -8.94 -2.69
CA VAL A 128 -0.43 -8.61 -3.04
C VAL A 128 0.23 -9.75 -3.83
N MET A 129 0.09 -11.00 -3.34
CA MET A 129 0.64 -12.18 -4.02
C MET A 129 -0.02 -12.41 -5.39
N ASN A 130 -1.34 -12.25 -5.50
CA ASN A 130 -2.08 -12.41 -6.74
C ASN A 130 -1.62 -11.42 -7.81
N LEU A 131 -1.49 -10.13 -7.44
CA LEU A 131 -1.01 -9.09 -8.36
C LEU A 131 0.39 -9.41 -8.87
N ILE A 132 1.31 -9.73 -7.96
CA ILE A 132 2.70 -10.02 -8.30
C ILE A 132 2.78 -11.28 -9.18
N HIS A 133 2.12 -12.36 -8.79
CA HIS A 133 2.17 -13.62 -9.57
C HIS A 133 1.56 -13.47 -10.96
N ALA A 134 0.46 -12.72 -11.10
CA ALA A 134 -0.14 -12.46 -12.41
C ALA A 134 0.76 -11.60 -13.30
N SER A 135 1.62 -10.77 -12.69
CA SER A 135 2.53 -9.84 -13.39
C SER A 135 3.82 -10.53 -13.86
N ILE A 136 4.32 -11.57 -13.17
CA ILE A 136 5.66 -12.15 -13.41
C ILE A 136 5.88 -12.53 -14.87
N LYS A 137 4.88 -13.09 -15.54
CA LYS A 137 4.99 -13.51 -16.95
C LYS A 137 5.23 -12.35 -17.95
N HIS A 138 5.01 -11.12 -17.52
CA HIS A 138 5.17 -9.89 -18.29
C HIS A 138 6.45 -9.13 -17.95
N LEU A 139 7.13 -9.51 -16.87
CA LEU A 139 8.33 -8.84 -16.39
C LEU A 139 9.58 -9.31 -17.16
N HIS A 140 10.56 -8.44 -17.20
CA HIS A 140 11.85 -8.69 -17.83
C HIS A 140 13.00 -8.18 -16.95
N ALA A 141 14.23 -8.49 -17.33
CA ALA A 141 15.42 -8.01 -16.61
C ALA A 141 15.40 -6.48 -16.48
N GLY A 142 15.63 -6.00 -15.25
CA GLY A 142 15.55 -4.58 -14.89
C GLY A 142 14.21 -4.15 -14.30
N ALA A 143 13.17 -4.98 -14.35
CA ALA A 143 11.88 -4.69 -13.73
C ALA A 143 11.96 -4.54 -12.21
N SER A 144 10.99 -3.82 -11.61
CA SER A 144 10.91 -3.54 -10.19
C SER A 144 9.53 -3.87 -9.63
N ILE A 145 9.49 -4.72 -8.63
CA ILE A 145 8.30 -5.03 -7.84
C ILE A 145 8.41 -4.33 -6.49
N ILE A 146 7.37 -3.59 -6.11
CA ILE A 146 7.30 -2.83 -4.86
C ILE A 146 6.00 -3.20 -4.14
N ALA A 147 6.10 -3.77 -2.94
CA ALA A 147 4.95 -4.09 -2.11
C ALA A 147 4.75 -3.04 -1.01
N THR A 148 3.51 -2.59 -0.83
CA THR A 148 3.14 -1.70 0.28
C THR A 148 2.92 -2.54 1.54
N GLY A 149 3.94 -2.55 2.41
CA GLY A 149 3.87 -3.06 3.76
C GLY A 149 3.22 -2.06 4.72
N SER A 150 3.68 -2.07 5.97
CA SER A 150 3.31 -1.11 7.02
C SER A 150 4.30 -1.19 8.16
N VAL A 151 4.46 -0.14 8.95
CA VAL A 151 5.15 -0.23 10.25
C VAL A 151 4.49 -1.26 11.19
N ALA A 152 3.20 -1.56 11.00
CA ALA A 152 2.49 -2.61 11.72
C ALA A 152 3.18 -3.99 11.57
N ALA A 153 3.90 -4.24 10.48
CA ALA A 153 4.69 -5.46 10.30
C ALA A 153 5.75 -5.66 11.40
N PHE A 154 6.23 -4.58 11.98
CA PHE A 154 7.30 -4.60 12.99
C PHE A 154 6.81 -4.26 14.39
N MET A 155 5.60 -3.74 14.53
CA MET A 155 5.02 -3.25 15.78
C MET A 155 3.91 -4.16 16.34
N ALA A 156 3.61 -5.28 15.70
CA ALA A 156 2.44 -6.13 16.02
C ALA A 156 2.35 -6.55 17.50
N THR A 157 3.50 -6.80 18.15
CA THR A 157 3.53 -7.07 19.60
C THR A 157 3.26 -5.81 20.45
N ALA A 158 3.54 -4.63 19.90
CA ALA A 158 3.32 -3.36 20.59
C ALA A 158 1.86 -2.88 20.50
N VAL A 159 1.17 -3.20 19.41
CA VAL A 159 -0.25 -2.85 19.21
C VAL A 159 -1.11 -3.54 20.23
N ASN A 160 -0.91 -4.85 20.46
CA ASN A 160 -1.67 -5.60 21.47
C ASN A 160 -1.34 -5.17 22.91
N THR A 161 -0.15 -4.64 23.16
CA THR A 161 0.25 -4.16 24.50
C THR A 161 -0.04 -2.68 24.75
N ALA A 162 -0.34 -1.90 23.69
CA ALA A 162 -0.59 -0.47 23.79
C ALA A 162 -2.08 -0.10 24.01
N GLY A 163 -2.95 -1.11 24.15
CA GLY A 163 -4.39 -0.86 24.32
C GLY A 163 -5.10 -0.43 23.03
N MET A 164 -4.47 -0.56 21.89
CA MET A 164 -5.12 -0.41 20.59
C MET A 164 -5.75 -1.76 20.23
N ASP A 165 -7.02 -1.93 20.62
CA ASP A 165 -7.80 -3.10 20.23
C ASP A 165 -8.39 -2.86 18.83
N GLY A 166 -7.63 -3.22 17.80
CA GLY A 166 -8.06 -3.16 16.41
C GLY A 166 -9.01 -4.28 16.01
N GLY A 167 -9.40 -5.12 16.92
CA GLY A 167 -10.28 -6.26 16.66
C GLY A 167 -9.71 -7.27 15.67
N PRO A 168 -10.57 -8.16 15.13
CA PRO A 168 -10.14 -9.18 14.18
C PRO A 168 -9.50 -8.60 12.92
N GLY A 169 -10.06 -7.52 12.37
CA GLY A 169 -9.54 -6.90 11.15
C GLY A 169 -8.15 -6.29 11.34
N GLY A 170 -7.92 -5.55 12.43
CA GLY A 170 -6.60 -5.01 12.77
C GLY A 170 -5.55 -6.11 13.00
N ALA A 171 -5.95 -7.23 13.61
CA ALA A 171 -5.08 -8.39 13.76
C ALA A 171 -4.74 -9.03 12.40
N GLY A 172 -5.73 -9.18 11.50
CA GLY A 172 -5.54 -9.67 10.13
C GLY A 172 -4.61 -8.77 9.32
N TYR A 173 -4.81 -7.46 9.40
CA TYR A 173 -3.94 -6.47 8.78
C TYR A 173 -2.48 -6.60 9.24
N ALA A 174 -2.26 -6.60 10.56
CA ALA A 174 -0.91 -6.72 11.12
C ALA A 174 -0.25 -8.04 10.70
N PHE A 175 -0.98 -9.16 10.75
CA PHE A 175 -0.50 -10.46 10.29
C PHE A 175 -0.14 -10.43 8.80
N ALA A 176 -1.02 -9.90 7.94
CA ALA A 176 -0.78 -9.79 6.51
C ALA A 176 0.50 -8.99 6.21
N LYS A 177 0.66 -7.82 6.83
CA LYS A 177 1.83 -6.96 6.61
C LYS A 177 3.14 -7.57 7.12
N GLN A 178 3.11 -8.39 8.19
CA GLN A 178 4.27 -9.18 8.62
C GLN A 178 4.67 -10.22 7.58
N VAL A 179 3.69 -10.97 7.05
CA VAL A 179 3.96 -12.01 6.05
C VAL A 179 4.42 -11.39 4.73
N VAL A 180 3.86 -10.25 4.30
CA VAL A 180 4.35 -9.50 3.11
C VAL A 180 5.83 -9.15 3.25
N ALA A 181 6.29 -8.70 4.43
CA ALA A 181 7.69 -8.38 4.65
C ALA A 181 8.62 -9.61 4.44
N HIS A 182 8.21 -10.79 4.93
CA HIS A 182 8.94 -12.04 4.68
C HIS A 182 8.86 -12.49 3.23
N TYR A 183 7.66 -12.45 2.64
CA TYR A 183 7.42 -12.83 1.25
C TYR A 183 8.28 -12.05 0.26
N VAL A 184 8.43 -10.73 0.47
CA VAL A 184 9.30 -9.86 -0.36
C VAL A 184 10.75 -10.33 -0.33
N ASN A 185 11.28 -10.74 0.83
CA ASN A 185 12.65 -11.24 0.94
C ASN A 185 12.85 -12.55 0.16
N ASP A 186 11.89 -13.48 0.27
CA ASP A 186 11.97 -14.77 -0.41
C ASP A 186 11.79 -14.61 -1.93
N LEU A 187 10.86 -13.75 -2.33
CA LEU A 187 10.63 -13.46 -3.75
C LEU A 187 11.83 -12.73 -4.38
N ALA A 188 12.45 -11.79 -3.64
CA ALA A 188 13.66 -11.10 -4.10
C ALA A 188 14.80 -12.10 -4.38
N ARG A 189 14.98 -13.08 -3.49
CA ARG A 189 15.97 -14.16 -3.69
C ARG A 189 15.65 -15.01 -4.91
N THR A 190 14.36 -15.33 -5.11
CA THR A 190 13.89 -16.16 -6.22
C THR A 190 14.07 -15.47 -7.57
N LEU A 191 13.79 -14.16 -7.65
CA LEU A 191 13.80 -13.40 -8.91
C LEU A 191 15.13 -12.68 -9.19
N ALA A 192 16.09 -12.71 -8.24
CA ALA A 192 17.41 -12.09 -8.44
C ALA A 192 18.18 -12.63 -9.67
N PRO A 193 18.19 -13.96 -9.96
CA PRO A 193 18.82 -14.48 -11.19
C PRO A 193 18.24 -13.91 -12.48
N GLU A 194 16.94 -13.54 -12.46
CA GLU A 194 16.22 -12.92 -13.59
C GLU A 194 16.45 -11.39 -13.65
N GLN A 195 17.27 -10.85 -12.76
CA GLN A 195 17.53 -9.41 -12.61
C GLN A 195 16.25 -8.58 -12.35
N ILE A 196 15.25 -9.16 -11.71
CA ILE A 196 14.04 -8.49 -11.26
C ILE A 196 14.21 -8.15 -9.78
N ARG A 197 14.00 -6.88 -9.43
CA ARG A 197 14.13 -6.38 -8.06
C ARG A 197 12.78 -6.46 -7.34
N VAL A 198 12.81 -6.84 -6.08
CA VAL A 198 11.61 -6.91 -5.22
C VAL A 198 11.91 -6.24 -3.89
N ASN A 199 11.14 -5.23 -3.53
CA ASN A 199 11.31 -4.47 -2.29
C ASN A 199 9.96 -4.20 -1.64
N ALA A 200 9.97 -3.90 -0.34
CA ALA A 200 8.80 -3.40 0.37
C ALA A 200 9.01 -1.98 0.88
N ILE A 201 7.93 -1.20 0.91
CA ILE A 201 7.86 0.09 1.60
C ILE A 201 6.92 -0.05 2.79
N HIS A 202 7.32 0.49 3.93
CA HIS A 202 6.55 0.42 5.17
C HIS A 202 6.20 1.82 5.66
N PRO A 203 5.04 2.35 5.23
CA PRO A 203 4.53 3.62 5.72
C PRO A 203 4.14 3.55 7.19
N THR A 204 4.25 4.68 7.88
CA THR A 204 3.53 4.96 9.13
C THR A 204 2.14 5.52 8.81
N ASN A 205 1.50 6.22 9.77
CA ASN A 205 0.28 6.99 9.49
C ASN A 205 0.49 7.85 8.25
N CYS A 206 -0.36 7.67 7.25
CA CYS A 206 -0.34 8.41 6.00
C CYS A 206 -1.66 9.14 5.83
N ASN A 207 -1.62 10.41 5.43
CA ASN A 207 -2.78 11.28 5.24
C ASN A 207 -3.70 10.77 4.11
N THR A 208 -4.57 9.82 4.43
CA THR A 208 -5.50 9.14 3.51
C THR A 208 -6.83 8.88 4.20
N ASP A 209 -7.85 8.53 3.43
CA ASP A 209 -9.17 8.16 3.97
C ASP A 209 -9.10 6.97 4.94
N MET A 210 -8.14 6.07 4.76
CA MET A 210 -7.92 4.96 5.70
C MET A 210 -7.55 5.49 7.10
N LEU A 211 -6.64 6.45 7.19
CA LEU A 211 -6.26 7.08 8.46
C LEU A 211 -7.37 7.97 9.00
N HIS A 212 -8.00 8.75 8.10
CA HIS A 212 -9.05 9.71 8.45
C HIS A 212 -10.43 9.07 8.41
N SER A 213 -10.59 8.00 9.19
CA SER A 213 -11.85 7.25 9.31
C SER A 213 -12.28 7.12 10.78
N PRO A 214 -13.59 7.09 11.07
CA PRO A 214 -14.08 6.97 12.44
C PRO A 214 -13.53 5.75 13.20
N PRO A 215 -13.44 4.54 12.61
CA PRO A 215 -12.85 3.39 13.30
C PRO A 215 -11.37 3.60 13.64
N MET A 216 -10.60 4.25 12.76
CA MET A 216 -9.20 4.56 13.03
C MET A 216 -9.05 5.59 14.16
N TYR A 217 -9.88 6.64 14.16
CA TYR A 217 -9.89 7.61 15.25
C TYR A 217 -10.21 6.94 16.60
N LYS A 218 -11.20 6.03 16.61
CA LYS A 218 -11.56 5.27 17.81
C LYS A 218 -10.43 4.37 18.28
N ALA A 219 -9.67 3.75 17.38
CA ALA A 219 -8.52 2.92 17.73
C ALA A 219 -7.40 3.74 18.40
N PHE A 220 -7.17 4.99 17.98
CA PHE A 220 -6.21 5.90 18.60
C PHE A 220 -6.74 6.58 19.89
N ARG A 221 -8.06 6.77 20.01
CA ARG A 221 -8.74 7.42 21.14
C ARG A 221 -9.82 6.52 21.73
N PRO A 222 -9.42 5.35 22.29
CA PRO A 222 -10.39 4.43 22.90
C PRO A 222 -11.12 5.03 24.12
N ASP A 223 -10.55 6.07 24.72
CA ASP A 223 -11.11 6.85 25.80
C ASP A 223 -12.33 7.70 25.41
N LEU A 224 -12.47 8.08 24.12
CA LEU A 224 -13.59 8.86 23.62
C LEU A 224 -14.62 7.97 22.92
N GLN A 225 -15.91 8.35 22.98
CA GLN A 225 -16.98 7.58 22.34
C GLN A 225 -16.96 7.75 20.81
N ASN A 226 -16.90 8.99 20.33
CA ASN A 226 -16.86 9.35 18.91
C ASN A 226 -15.78 10.43 18.71
N PRO A 227 -14.49 10.05 18.68
CA PRO A 227 -13.43 11.04 18.54
C PRO A 227 -13.48 11.75 17.19
N THR A 228 -13.22 13.05 17.20
CA THR A 228 -13.06 13.85 15.98
C THR A 228 -11.66 13.67 15.38
N ARG A 229 -11.46 14.20 14.16
CA ARG A 229 -10.16 14.22 13.51
C ARG A 229 -9.12 14.95 14.38
N GLU A 230 -9.46 16.12 14.87
CA GLU A 230 -8.58 16.97 15.68
C GLU A 230 -8.17 16.26 16.97
N GLU A 231 -9.10 15.56 17.62
CA GLU A 231 -8.82 14.79 18.84
C GLU A 231 -7.93 13.56 18.59
N ALA A 232 -8.06 12.93 17.42
CA ALA A 232 -7.21 11.81 17.03
C ALA A 232 -5.81 12.28 16.61
N GLU A 233 -5.70 13.37 15.85
CA GLU A 233 -4.43 13.93 15.39
C GLU A 233 -3.48 14.33 16.53
N VAL A 234 -4.01 14.72 17.68
CA VAL A 234 -3.21 15.03 18.89
C VAL A 234 -2.37 13.83 19.34
N VAL A 235 -2.88 12.61 19.15
CA VAL A 235 -2.21 11.37 19.60
C VAL A 235 -1.45 10.63 18.52
N PHE A 236 -1.67 10.92 17.24
CA PHE A 236 -0.94 10.29 16.13
C PHE A 236 0.59 10.36 16.28
N PRO A 237 1.20 11.46 16.77
CA PRO A 237 2.66 11.51 17.01
C PRO A 237 3.17 10.49 18.02
N MET A 238 2.29 9.82 18.78
CA MET A 238 2.70 8.79 19.74
C MET A 238 3.44 7.62 19.11
N ILE A 239 3.16 7.31 17.84
CA ILE A 239 3.83 6.23 17.10
C ILE A 239 4.94 6.74 16.19
N GLN A 240 5.16 8.05 16.10
CA GLN A 240 6.19 8.69 15.27
C GLN A 240 7.43 9.00 16.11
N GLY A 241 8.60 9.01 15.50
CA GLY A 241 9.83 9.56 16.09
C GLY A 241 9.86 11.09 15.96
N PHE A 242 9.40 11.63 14.82
CA PHE A 242 9.23 13.06 14.60
C PHE A 242 7.92 13.56 15.21
N PRO A 243 7.83 14.84 15.62
CA PRO A 243 6.60 15.43 16.18
C PRO A 243 5.58 15.80 15.09
N ILE A 244 5.24 14.84 14.23
CA ILE A 244 4.26 15.00 13.14
C ILE A 244 3.15 13.97 13.30
N PRO A 245 1.91 14.28 12.90
CA PRO A 245 0.80 13.34 13.03
C PRO A 245 0.84 12.22 11.99
N TYR A 246 1.28 12.51 10.78
CA TYR A 246 1.34 11.59 9.64
C TYR A 246 2.34 12.09 8.60
N VAL A 247 2.63 11.25 7.62
CA VAL A 247 3.31 11.60 6.38
C VAL A 247 2.29 11.79 5.27
N GLU A 248 2.64 12.50 4.20
CA GLU A 248 1.76 12.65 3.04
C GLU A 248 1.92 11.46 2.07
N PRO A 249 0.92 11.14 1.24
CA PRO A 249 1.04 10.13 0.19
C PRO A 249 2.22 10.36 -0.74
N GLU A 250 2.57 11.62 -0.99
CA GLU A 250 3.72 12.03 -1.80
C GLU A 250 5.05 11.59 -1.20
N ASP A 251 5.21 11.60 0.13
CA ASP A 251 6.43 11.14 0.81
C ASP A 251 6.67 9.64 0.54
N ILE A 252 5.57 8.87 0.52
CA ILE A 252 5.64 7.44 0.17
C ILE A 252 5.91 7.26 -1.32
N SER A 253 5.31 8.10 -2.16
CA SER A 253 5.49 8.03 -3.62
C SER A 253 6.93 8.32 -4.05
N GLU A 254 7.65 9.19 -3.36
CA GLU A 254 9.08 9.42 -3.61
C GLU A 254 9.92 8.17 -3.33
N ALA A 255 9.58 7.41 -2.30
CA ALA A 255 10.24 6.14 -2.02
C ALA A 255 9.90 5.07 -3.08
N VAL A 256 8.64 5.01 -3.55
CA VAL A 256 8.23 4.17 -4.69
C VAL A 256 9.02 4.54 -5.93
N LEU A 257 9.10 5.81 -6.28
CA LEU A 257 9.82 6.30 -7.45
C LEU A 257 11.33 5.99 -7.37
N PHE A 258 11.96 6.14 -6.20
CA PHE A 258 13.34 5.70 -6.00
C PHE A 258 13.51 4.23 -6.33
N LEU A 259 12.68 3.35 -5.73
CA LEU A 259 12.76 1.91 -5.95
C LEU A 259 12.39 1.49 -7.39
N ALA A 260 11.51 2.23 -8.06
CA ALA A 260 11.13 2.01 -9.46
C ALA A 260 12.22 2.41 -10.46
N SER A 261 13.08 3.36 -10.09
CA SER A 261 14.08 3.95 -10.97
C SER A 261 15.39 3.19 -11.00
N ASP A 262 16.26 3.56 -11.95
CA ASP A 262 17.62 3.02 -12.07
C ASP A 262 18.55 3.47 -10.94
N ALA A 263 18.16 4.49 -10.14
CA ALA A 263 18.88 4.86 -8.92
C ALA A 263 18.91 3.71 -7.90
N ALA A 264 17.92 2.80 -7.96
CA ALA A 264 17.82 1.61 -7.12
C ALA A 264 18.22 0.30 -7.84
N ARG A 265 18.95 0.36 -8.97
CA ARG A 265 19.25 -0.81 -9.83
C ARG A 265 19.92 -1.99 -9.12
N TYR A 266 20.54 -1.76 -7.97
CA TYR A 266 21.17 -2.79 -7.14
C TYR A 266 20.49 -2.94 -5.76
N VAL A 267 19.26 -2.42 -5.61
CA VAL A 267 18.50 -2.49 -4.37
C VAL A 267 17.38 -3.54 -4.54
N THR A 268 17.50 -4.68 -3.87
CA THR A 268 16.51 -5.75 -3.83
C THR A 268 16.45 -6.39 -2.44
N GLY A 269 15.30 -6.95 -2.06
CA GLY A 269 15.07 -7.57 -0.75
C GLY A 269 15.01 -6.56 0.41
N GLN A 270 14.84 -5.26 0.14
CA GLN A 270 14.85 -4.24 1.18
C GLN A 270 13.46 -4.00 1.78
N GLN A 271 13.48 -3.65 3.06
CA GLN A 271 12.31 -3.26 3.85
C GLN A 271 12.47 -1.77 4.18
N LEU A 272 12.07 -0.90 3.23
CA LEU A 272 12.26 0.54 3.35
C LEU A 272 11.15 1.16 4.20
N ARG A 273 11.49 1.66 5.37
CA ARG A 273 10.53 2.35 6.24
C ARG A 273 10.49 3.84 5.90
N VAL A 274 9.27 4.33 5.66
CA VAL A 274 8.96 5.76 5.55
C VAL A 274 8.05 6.08 6.73
N ASP A 275 8.63 6.17 7.91
CA ASP A 275 7.94 6.07 9.19
C ASP A 275 8.25 7.21 10.17
N ALA A 276 8.87 8.27 9.71
CA ALA A 276 9.26 9.41 10.56
C ALA A 276 10.01 8.95 11.84
N GLY A 277 10.77 7.84 11.75
CA GLY A 277 11.53 7.27 12.86
C GLY A 277 10.69 6.50 13.89
N GLY A 278 9.44 6.16 13.57
CA GLY A 278 8.52 5.47 14.50
C GLY A 278 9.07 4.14 15.00
N PHE A 279 9.68 3.34 14.14
CA PHE A 279 10.29 2.06 14.52
C PHE A 279 11.44 2.21 15.54
N LEU A 280 12.12 3.35 15.55
CA LEU A 280 13.24 3.64 16.46
C LEU A 280 12.75 4.21 17.79
N LYS A 281 11.46 4.52 17.94
CA LYS A 281 10.91 5.11 19.16
C LYS A 281 10.93 4.10 20.30
N ILE A 282 11.82 4.35 21.26
CA ILE A 282 11.91 3.55 22.47
C ILE A 282 10.75 3.95 23.38
N LYS A 283 9.89 2.99 23.76
CA LYS A 283 8.90 3.23 24.81
C LYS A 283 9.62 3.49 26.12
N PRO A 284 9.27 4.54 26.89
CA PRO A 284 9.75 4.65 28.25
C PRO A 284 9.39 3.38 29.02
N TRP A 285 10.35 2.83 29.76
CA TRP A 285 10.04 1.73 30.69
C TRP A 285 9.07 2.23 31.76
N SER A 286 7.90 1.58 31.86
CA SER A 286 6.84 2.01 32.77
C SER A 286 6.93 1.35 34.16
N GLY A 287 7.98 0.59 34.44
CA GLY A 287 8.15 -0.15 35.69
C GLY A 287 7.33 -1.45 35.76
N PRO A 288 7.54 -2.26 36.77
CA PRO A 288 6.68 -3.41 37.07
C PRO A 288 5.30 -2.96 37.54
#